data_73704ced48216e87f7350e4333b4be4d
#
_entry.id   73704ced48216e87f7350e4333b4be4d
#
_cell.length_a   1.000
_cell.length_b   1.000
_cell.length_c   1.000
_cell.angle_alpha   90.00
_cell.angle_beta   90.00
_cell.angle_gamma   90.00
#
_symmetry.space_group_name_H-M   'P 1'
#
loop_
_entity.id
_entity.type
_entity.pdbx_description
1 polymer ?
#
loop_
_entity_poly.entity_id
_entity_poly.type
_entity_poly.pdbx_seq_one_letter_code
_entity_poly.pdbx_strand_id
1 'polypeptide(L)'
;FVIPMMILAYVTMGIADLSQGAGKLLAITAGLSYGSTLIAGSCAFLVAITLFPSFMDASALEQIAATAGNSVASLFSISVTPILDTLAAVLLAFILGLSLSAMKGKEIGDTLYNAIKDFSTIIDKVLHVAIVPLLPLYICGTFVDMTHSGKTFVILGILWKVFLVVIAMHLLYLVFA
;
A
#
# COMPACT_ATOMS: atom_id res chain seq x y z
N PHE A 1 0.49 0.60 12.33
CA PHE A 1 0.77 1.75 13.21
C PHE A 1 1.66 2.79 12.54
N VAL A 2 2.80 2.38 11.98
CA VAL A 2 3.79 3.28 11.37
C VAL A 2 3.34 3.81 10.01
N ILE A 3 2.61 3.02 9.22
CA ILE A 3 2.17 3.39 7.87
C ILE A 3 1.36 4.69 7.82
N PRO A 4 0.32 4.91 8.64
CA PRO A 4 -0.40 6.18 8.64
C PRO A 4 0.47 7.38 9.01
N MET A 5 1.41 7.22 9.93
CA MET A 5 2.37 8.27 10.31
C MET A 5 3.33 8.59 9.16
N MET A 6 3.78 7.57 8.45
CA MET A 6 4.62 7.73 7.27
C MET A 6 3.88 8.47 6.15
N ILE A 7 2.62 8.09 5.88
CA ILE A 7 1.77 8.78 4.92
C ILE A 7 1.60 10.25 5.32
N LEU A 8 1.27 10.51 6.58
CA LEU A 8 1.13 11.88 7.09
C LEU A 8 2.40 12.71 6.84
N ALA A 9 3.56 12.20 7.20
CA ALA A 9 4.82 12.92 7.04
C ALA A 9 5.18 13.17 5.57
N TYR A 10 5.25 12.12 4.75
CA TYR A 10 5.69 12.21 3.36
C TYR A 10 4.72 12.97 2.46
N VAL A 11 3.41 12.71 2.60
CA VAL A 11 2.41 13.41 1.79
C VAL A 11 2.35 14.89 2.15
N THR A 12 2.43 15.23 3.44
CA THR A 12 2.49 16.65 3.87
C THR A 12 3.70 17.35 3.28
N MET A 13 4.89 16.73 3.36
CA MET A 13 6.12 17.29 2.79
C MET A 13 6.03 17.45 1.27
N GLY A 14 5.56 16.40 0.58
CA GLY A 14 5.42 16.42 -0.88
C GLY A 14 4.48 17.53 -1.37
N ILE A 15 3.39 17.80 -0.65
CA ILE A 15 2.46 18.90 -0.97
C ILE A 15 3.03 20.25 -0.59
N ALA A 16 3.70 20.36 0.57
CA ALA A 16 4.32 21.60 1.03
C ALA A 16 5.44 22.09 0.12
N ASP A 17 6.13 21.19 -0.57
CA ASP A 17 7.20 21.52 -1.52
C ASP A 17 6.66 21.99 -2.89
N LEU A 18 5.38 21.84 -3.15
CA LEU A 18 4.75 22.41 -4.35
C LEU A 18 4.69 23.94 -4.24
N SER A 19 5.03 24.62 -5.33
CA SER A 19 5.00 26.09 -5.41
C SER A 19 3.59 26.68 -5.37
N GLN A 20 3.50 28.02 -5.37
CA GLN A 20 2.21 28.73 -5.48
C GLN A 20 1.40 28.22 -6.67
N GLY A 21 0.17 27.76 -6.41
CA GLY A 21 -0.67 27.04 -7.39
C GLY A 21 -0.80 25.55 -7.11
N ALA A 22 -0.20 25.04 -6.03
CA ALA A 22 -0.23 23.66 -5.59
C ALA A 22 -1.64 23.03 -5.62
N GLY A 23 -2.65 23.76 -5.22
CA GLY A 23 -4.04 23.26 -5.18
C GLY A 23 -4.57 22.90 -6.58
N LYS A 24 -4.29 23.73 -7.60
CA LYS A 24 -4.71 23.47 -8.99
C LYS A 24 -3.94 22.27 -9.56
N LEU A 25 -2.63 22.24 -9.37
CA LEU A 25 -1.79 21.14 -9.83
C LEU A 25 -2.21 19.82 -9.17
N LEU A 26 -2.43 19.86 -7.86
CA LEU A 26 -2.88 18.71 -7.09
C LEU A 26 -4.24 18.19 -7.56
N ALA A 27 -5.21 19.06 -7.81
CA ALA A 27 -6.53 18.70 -8.31
C ALA A 27 -6.46 18.03 -9.70
N ILE A 28 -5.64 18.57 -10.61
CA ILE A 28 -5.43 18.00 -11.94
C ILE A 28 -4.74 16.63 -11.82
N THR A 29 -3.68 16.54 -11.03
CA THR A 29 -2.95 15.28 -10.83
C THR A 29 -3.83 14.22 -10.17
N ALA A 30 -4.61 14.58 -9.17
CA ALA A 30 -5.56 13.68 -8.53
C ALA A 30 -6.63 13.21 -9.52
N GLY A 31 -7.21 14.12 -10.29
CA GLY A 31 -8.22 13.79 -11.31
C GLY A 31 -7.67 12.84 -12.37
N LEU A 32 -6.45 13.10 -12.86
CA LEU A 32 -5.79 12.24 -13.85
C LEU A 32 -5.45 10.87 -13.26
N SER A 33 -4.95 10.84 -12.03
CA SER A 33 -4.63 9.60 -11.31
C SER A 33 -5.88 8.75 -11.07
N TYR A 34 -6.98 9.35 -10.62
CA TYR A 34 -8.27 8.66 -10.45
C TYR A 34 -8.81 8.13 -11.77
N GLY A 35 -8.78 8.93 -12.83
CA GLY A 35 -9.19 8.52 -14.17
C GLY A 35 -8.37 7.31 -14.67
N SER A 36 -7.05 7.39 -14.55
CA SER A 36 -6.15 6.28 -14.90
C SER A 36 -6.42 5.02 -14.07
N THR A 37 -6.64 5.16 -12.77
CA THR A 37 -6.94 4.04 -11.88
C THR A 37 -8.28 3.38 -12.23
N LEU A 38 -9.31 4.16 -12.56
CA LEU A 38 -10.60 3.63 -12.99
C LEU A 38 -10.49 2.84 -14.31
N ILE A 39 -9.74 3.36 -15.27
CA ILE A 39 -9.50 2.67 -16.54
C ILE A 39 -8.73 1.37 -16.31
N ALA A 40 -7.62 1.45 -15.59
CA ALA A 40 -6.79 0.28 -15.28
C ALA A 40 -7.57 -0.77 -14.45
N GLY A 41 -8.35 -0.33 -13.46
CA GLY A 41 -9.18 -1.21 -12.64
C GLY A 41 -10.30 -1.88 -13.45
N SER A 42 -10.94 -1.14 -14.36
CA SER A 42 -11.96 -1.72 -15.26
C SER A 42 -11.35 -2.76 -16.20
N CYS A 43 -10.20 -2.48 -16.78
CA CYS A 43 -9.47 -3.44 -17.62
C CYS A 43 -9.05 -4.67 -16.80
N ALA A 44 -8.53 -4.49 -15.60
CA ALA A 44 -8.15 -5.59 -14.71
C ALA A 44 -9.35 -6.46 -14.34
N PHE A 45 -10.50 -5.85 -14.08
CA PHE A 45 -11.74 -6.54 -13.75
C PHE A 45 -12.23 -7.39 -14.94
N LEU A 46 -12.23 -6.85 -16.16
CA LEU A 46 -12.61 -7.59 -17.36
C LEU A 46 -11.68 -8.79 -17.60
N VAL A 47 -10.37 -8.59 -17.45
CA VAL A 47 -9.37 -9.65 -17.57
C VAL A 47 -9.59 -10.71 -16.47
N ALA A 48 -9.86 -10.29 -15.26
CA ALA A 48 -10.12 -11.22 -14.14
C ALA A 48 -11.35 -12.08 -14.39
N ILE A 49 -12.48 -11.52 -14.82
CA ILE A 49 -13.71 -12.28 -15.11
C ILE A 49 -13.49 -13.29 -16.26
N THR A 50 -12.70 -12.93 -17.25
CA THR A 50 -12.50 -13.80 -18.41
C THR A 50 -11.46 -14.88 -18.19
N LEU A 51 -10.38 -14.60 -17.47
CA LEU A 51 -9.23 -15.49 -17.33
C LEU A 51 -9.23 -16.30 -16.01
N PHE A 52 -9.72 -15.73 -14.89
CA PHE A 52 -9.68 -16.44 -13.62
C PHE A 52 -10.48 -17.74 -13.57
N PRO A 53 -11.67 -17.84 -14.17
CA PRO A 53 -12.39 -19.11 -14.22
C PRO A 53 -11.59 -20.24 -14.90
N SER A 54 -10.69 -19.88 -15.82
CA SER A 54 -9.83 -20.85 -16.52
C SER A 54 -8.62 -21.30 -15.70
N PHE A 55 -8.25 -20.53 -14.65
CA PHE A 55 -7.09 -20.83 -13.81
C PHE A 55 -7.45 -21.39 -12.42
N MET A 56 -8.69 -21.16 -11.98
CA MET A 56 -9.19 -21.61 -10.70
C MET A 56 -10.06 -22.86 -10.92
N ASP A 57 -9.42 -24.02 -10.93
CA ASP A 57 -10.15 -25.27 -10.83
C ASP A 57 -10.90 -25.32 -9.49
N ALA A 58 -12.17 -25.74 -9.53
CA ALA A 58 -13.00 -25.89 -8.32
C ALA A 58 -12.30 -26.77 -7.26
N SER A 59 -11.53 -27.76 -7.71
CA SER A 59 -10.70 -28.62 -6.84
C SER A 59 -9.60 -27.87 -6.08
N ALA A 60 -9.00 -26.83 -6.67
CA ALA A 60 -7.98 -26.02 -5.99
C ALA A 60 -8.60 -25.14 -4.89
N LEU A 61 -9.79 -24.59 -5.14
CA LEU A 61 -10.54 -23.83 -4.13
C LEU A 61 -11.00 -24.72 -2.96
N GLU A 62 -11.49 -25.91 -3.25
CA GLU A 62 -11.86 -26.89 -2.23
C GLU A 62 -10.65 -27.33 -1.39
N GLN A 63 -9.49 -27.54 -2.01
CA GLN A 63 -8.25 -27.87 -1.28
C GLN A 63 -7.80 -26.73 -0.36
N ILE A 64 -7.88 -25.47 -0.82
CA ILE A 64 -7.57 -24.29 0.01
C ILE A 64 -8.57 -24.18 1.17
N ALA A 65 -9.85 -24.40 0.91
CA ALA A 65 -10.90 -24.37 1.93
C ALA A 65 -10.76 -25.51 2.95
N ALA A 66 -10.50 -26.73 2.50
CA ALA A 66 -10.31 -27.90 3.35
C ALA A 66 -9.08 -27.77 4.26
N THR A 67 -8.01 -27.13 3.78
CA THR A 67 -6.79 -26.88 4.57
C THR A 67 -6.87 -25.61 5.43
N ALA A 68 -7.97 -24.84 5.37
CA ALA A 68 -8.13 -23.64 6.19
C ALA A 68 -8.16 -23.93 7.70
N GLY A 69 -8.54 -25.14 8.10
CA GLY A 69 -8.55 -25.58 9.50
C GLY A 69 -7.21 -26.02 10.08
N ASN A 70 -6.17 -26.18 9.26
CA ASN A 70 -4.87 -26.71 9.69
C ASN A 70 -3.82 -25.62 9.96
N SER A 71 -4.23 -24.36 10.12
CA SER A 71 -3.30 -23.31 10.54
C SER A 71 -2.87 -23.50 11.99
N VAL A 72 -1.60 -23.21 12.28
CA VAL A 72 -1.08 -23.25 13.65
C VAL A 72 -1.82 -22.22 14.50
N ALA A 73 -2.40 -22.65 15.61
CA ALA A 73 -3.08 -21.74 16.53
C ALA A 73 -2.09 -20.74 17.10
N SER A 74 -2.42 -19.44 17.04
CA SER A 74 -1.58 -18.40 17.63
C SER A 74 -1.55 -18.56 19.15
N LEU A 75 -0.35 -18.59 19.74
CA LEU A 75 -0.15 -18.68 21.19
C LEU A 75 -0.68 -17.44 21.92
N PHE A 76 -0.65 -16.30 21.28
CA PHE A 76 -1.20 -15.03 21.78
C PHE A 76 -1.53 -14.11 20.61
N SER A 77 -2.50 -13.24 20.80
CA SER A 77 -2.86 -12.19 19.84
C SER A 77 -2.65 -10.83 20.49
N ILE A 78 -1.82 -9.98 19.85
CA ILE A 78 -1.64 -8.59 20.26
C ILE A 78 -2.45 -7.73 19.29
N SER A 79 -3.54 -7.14 19.76
CA SER A 79 -4.29 -6.17 18.97
C SER A 79 -3.71 -4.79 19.20
N VAL A 80 -3.00 -4.26 18.22
CA VAL A 80 -2.48 -2.88 18.23
C VAL A 80 -3.35 -2.06 17.28
N THR A 81 -4.21 -1.22 17.88
CA THR A 81 -4.99 -0.24 17.12
C THR A 81 -4.10 0.94 16.70
N PRO A 82 -4.07 1.33 15.43
CA PRO A 82 -3.32 2.50 15.01
C PRO A 82 -3.93 3.77 15.61
N ILE A 83 -3.09 4.74 15.97
CA ILE A 83 -3.53 6.04 16.50
C ILE A 83 -4.31 6.83 15.44
N LEU A 84 -3.92 6.70 14.18
CA LEU A 84 -4.60 7.29 13.03
C LEU A 84 -4.96 6.20 12.04
N ASP A 85 -6.17 6.26 11.50
CA ASP A 85 -6.53 5.49 10.34
C ASP A 85 -5.82 6.03 9.08
N THR A 86 -5.59 5.16 8.09
CA THR A 86 -4.88 5.52 6.86
C THR A 86 -5.58 6.65 6.10
N LEU A 87 -6.91 6.62 6.03
CA LEU A 87 -7.69 7.66 5.36
C LEU A 87 -7.60 8.99 6.11
N ALA A 88 -7.70 8.95 7.43
CA ALA A 88 -7.55 10.13 8.28
C ALA A 88 -6.15 10.75 8.14
N ALA A 89 -5.11 9.92 8.08
CA ALA A 89 -3.74 10.37 7.85
C ALA A 89 -3.57 11.08 6.51
N VAL A 90 -4.16 10.54 5.44
CA VAL A 90 -4.13 11.17 4.11
C VAL A 90 -4.86 12.51 4.13
N LEU A 91 -6.07 12.58 4.66
CA LEU A 91 -6.84 13.83 4.74
C LEU A 91 -6.10 14.91 5.55
N LEU A 92 -5.54 14.52 6.70
CA LEU A 92 -4.76 15.42 7.52
C LEU A 92 -3.49 15.90 6.80
N ALA A 93 -2.82 15.01 6.08
CA ALA A 93 -1.65 15.35 5.28
C ALA A 93 -1.96 16.37 4.18
N PHE A 94 -3.12 16.24 3.52
CA PHE A 94 -3.58 17.22 2.53
C PHE A 94 -3.83 18.60 3.15
N ILE A 95 -4.54 18.65 4.28
CA ILE A 95 -4.83 19.91 4.97
C ILE A 95 -3.54 20.59 5.42
N LEU A 96 -2.64 19.86 6.06
CA LEU A 96 -1.36 20.38 6.53
C LEU A 96 -0.45 20.79 5.38
N GLY A 97 -0.34 19.94 4.35
CA GLY A 97 0.51 20.22 3.20
C GLY A 97 0.08 21.45 2.41
N LEU A 98 -1.22 21.60 2.14
CA LEU A 98 -1.75 22.80 1.46
C LEU A 98 -1.58 24.06 2.33
N SER A 99 -1.81 23.96 3.63
CA SER A 99 -1.62 25.08 4.54
C SER A 99 -0.15 25.50 4.60
N LEU A 100 0.77 24.55 4.69
CA LEU A 100 2.22 24.80 4.65
C LEU A 100 2.68 25.39 3.30
N SER A 101 2.17 24.86 2.18
CA SER A 101 2.47 25.42 0.85
C SER A 101 2.04 26.89 0.75
N ALA A 102 0.90 27.27 1.35
CA ALA A 102 0.41 28.64 1.37
C ALA A 102 1.19 29.56 2.34
N MET A 103 1.84 28.98 3.36
CA MET A 103 2.59 29.72 4.38
C MET A 103 4.11 29.68 4.18
N LYS A 104 4.59 29.07 3.11
CA LYS A 104 6.02 28.98 2.79
C LYS A 104 6.63 30.37 2.69
N GLY A 105 7.75 30.59 3.36
CA GLY A 105 8.42 31.90 3.46
C GLY A 105 7.93 32.81 4.60
N LYS A 106 7.06 32.30 5.49
CA LYS A 106 6.70 32.95 6.75
C LYS A 106 7.33 32.18 7.91
N GLU A 107 7.79 32.87 8.94
CA GLU A 107 8.47 32.24 10.09
C GLU A 107 7.70 31.05 10.71
N ILE A 108 6.38 31.16 10.83
CA ILE A 108 5.53 30.10 11.37
C ILE A 108 5.47 28.89 10.40
N GLY A 109 5.38 29.14 9.11
CA GLY A 109 5.36 28.11 8.08
C GLY A 109 6.67 27.31 8.04
N ASP A 110 7.80 28.00 8.11
CA ASP A 110 9.12 27.38 8.08
C ASP A 110 9.40 26.55 9.36
N THR A 111 8.95 27.00 10.50
CA THR A 111 9.07 26.24 11.77
C THR A 111 8.28 24.93 11.71
N LEU A 112 7.03 24.99 11.27
CA LEU A 112 6.18 23.81 11.16
C LEU A 112 6.69 22.84 10.08
N TYR A 113 7.17 23.36 8.96
CA TYR A 113 7.80 22.58 7.88
C TYR A 113 9.01 21.79 8.41
N ASN A 114 9.91 22.45 9.14
CA ASN A 114 11.07 21.79 9.74
C ASN A 114 10.67 20.73 10.78
N ALA A 115 9.66 21.00 11.59
CA ALA A 115 9.15 20.02 12.56
C ALA A 115 8.62 18.75 11.86
N ILE A 116 7.88 18.89 10.76
CA ILE A 116 7.36 17.74 9.99
C ILE A 116 8.50 17.01 9.28
N LYS A 117 9.51 17.73 8.80
CA LYS A 117 10.71 17.14 8.22
C LYS A 117 11.50 16.30 9.23
N ASP A 118 11.69 16.83 10.44
CA ASP A 118 12.35 16.08 11.51
C ASP A 118 11.53 14.87 11.92
N PHE A 119 10.21 15.00 11.99
CA PHE A 119 9.28 13.89 12.24
C PHE A 119 9.40 12.80 11.15
N SER A 120 9.46 13.20 9.88
CA SER A 120 9.69 12.26 8.76
C SER A 120 11.00 11.50 8.94
N THR A 121 12.08 12.19 9.34
CA THR A 121 13.39 11.57 9.57
C THR A 121 13.35 10.56 10.72
N ILE A 122 12.61 10.87 11.79
CA ILE A 122 12.42 9.95 12.91
C ILE A 122 11.68 8.70 12.48
N ILE A 123 10.61 8.85 11.72
CA ILE A 123 9.82 7.72 11.19
C ILE A 123 10.66 6.84 10.26
N ASP A 124 11.47 7.45 9.40
CA ASP A 124 12.42 6.73 8.52
C ASP A 124 13.40 5.89 9.33
N LYS A 125 13.96 6.47 10.38
CA LYS A 125 14.89 5.78 11.26
C LYS A 125 14.24 4.59 11.97
N VAL A 126 13.02 4.77 12.48
CA VAL A 126 12.25 3.68 13.09
C VAL A 126 11.96 2.58 12.09
N LEU A 127 11.60 2.94 10.86
CA LEU A 127 11.33 1.98 9.80
C LEU A 127 12.56 1.15 9.47
N HIS A 128 13.70 1.79 9.26
CA HIS A 128 14.95 1.10 8.88
C HIS A 128 15.56 0.30 10.03
N VAL A 129 15.47 0.76 11.27
CA VAL A 129 16.09 0.09 12.42
C VAL A 129 15.19 -1.00 13.01
N ALA A 130 13.89 -0.80 13.03
CA ALA A 130 12.97 -1.74 13.67
C ALA A 130 12.19 -2.60 12.68
N ILE A 131 11.56 -2.00 11.66
CA ILE A 131 10.60 -2.72 10.79
C ILE A 131 11.31 -3.53 9.72
N VAL A 132 12.26 -2.91 8.99
CA VAL A 132 12.94 -3.57 7.89
C VAL A 132 13.69 -4.85 8.32
N PRO A 133 14.42 -4.89 9.45
CA PRO A 133 15.07 -6.12 9.91
C PRO A 133 14.08 -7.20 10.39
N LEU A 134 12.91 -6.81 10.91
CA LEU A 134 11.89 -7.75 11.38
C LEU A 134 11.05 -8.34 10.23
N LEU A 135 10.98 -7.65 9.08
CA LEU A 135 10.17 -8.05 7.94
C LEU A 135 10.53 -9.46 7.40
N PRO A 136 11.82 -9.80 7.17
CA PRO A 136 12.19 -11.14 6.71
C PRO A 136 11.77 -12.24 7.69
N LEU A 137 11.85 -11.98 8.98
CA LEU A 137 11.46 -12.92 10.03
C LEU A 137 9.94 -13.15 10.04
N TYR A 138 9.16 -12.10 9.87
CA TYR A 138 7.71 -12.17 9.70
C TYR A 138 7.32 -12.97 8.44
N ILE A 139 7.95 -12.66 7.30
CA ILE A 139 7.72 -13.36 6.04
C ILE A 139 8.05 -14.85 6.19
N CYS A 140 9.21 -15.17 6.80
CA CYS A 140 9.61 -16.54 7.07
C CYS A 140 8.55 -17.28 7.91
N GLY A 141 8.07 -16.68 8.99
CA GLY A 141 7.00 -17.25 9.84
C GLY A 141 5.71 -17.53 9.05
N THR A 142 5.30 -16.58 8.20
CA THR A 142 4.11 -16.75 7.36
C THR A 142 4.28 -17.89 6.36
N PHE A 143 5.45 -18.04 5.73
CA PHE A 143 5.72 -19.15 4.81
C PHE A 143 5.80 -20.49 5.53
N VAL A 144 6.33 -20.54 6.74
CA VAL A 144 6.34 -21.77 7.56
C VAL A 144 4.91 -22.22 7.88
N ASP A 145 4.03 -21.31 8.29
CA ASP A 145 2.62 -21.62 8.56
C ASP A 145 1.89 -22.10 7.30
N MET A 146 2.10 -21.42 6.17
CA MET A 146 1.55 -21.84 4.87
C MET A 146 2.05 -23.24 4.45
N THR A 147 3.32 -23.53 4.68
CA THR A 147 3.92 -24.82 4.32
C THR A 147 3.41 -25.92 5.23
N HIS A 148 3.32 -25.67 6.53
CA HIS A 148 2.75 -26.62 7.49
C HIS A 148 1.30 -26.98 7.16
N SER A 149 0.51 -26.00 6.72
CA SER A 149 -0.88 -26.22 6.31
C SER A 149 -1.05 -26.87 4.92
N GLY A 150 0.05 -27.18 4.21
CA GLY A 150 0.03 -27.83 2.89
C GLY A 150 -0.44 -26.94 1.73
N LYS A 151 -0.68 -25.65 1.99
CA LYS A 151 -1.24 -24.69 1.01
C LYS A 151 -0.21 -24.14 0.03
N THR A 152 1.07 -24.21 0.39
CA THR A 152 2.15 -23.50 -0.33
C THR A 152 2.20 -23.84 -1.81
N PHE A 153 2.17 -25.11 -2.19
CA PHE A 153 2.29 -25.52 -3.59
C PHE A 153 1.06 -25.17 -4.42
N VAL A 154 -0.14 -25.28 -3.86
CA VAL A 154 -1.39 -24.92 -4.53
C VAL A 154 -1.45 -23.42 -4.75
N ILE A 155 -1.17 -22.65 -3.71
CA ILE A 155 -1.16 -21.18 -3.77
C ILE A 155 -0.07 -20.68 -4.72
N LEU A 156 1.14 -21.25 -4.66
CA LEU A 156 2.25 -20.87 -5.53
C LEU A 156 1.95 -21.14 -7.02
N GLY A 157 1.29 -22.26 -7.32
CA GLY A 157 0.85 -22.60 -8.69
C GLY A 157 -0.18 -21.60 -9.24
N ILE A 158 -1.12 -21.15 -8.42
CA ILE A 158 -2.13 -20.14 -8.79
C ILE A 158 -1.47 -18.75 -8.92
N LEU A 159 -0.67 -18.38 -7.91
CA LEU A 159 0.05 -17.10 -7.87
C LEU A 159 0.94 -16.89 -9.08
N TRP A 160 1.65 -17.91 -9.54
CA TRP A 160 2.50 -17.82 -10.72
C TRP A 160 1.71 -17.47 -11.98
N LYS A 161 0.56 -18.13 -12.18
CA LYS A 161 -0.31 -17.84 -13.33
C LYS A 161 -0.88 -16.42 -13.27
N VAL A 162 -1.37 -16.02 -12.09
CA VAL A 162 -1.89 -14.65 -11.85
C VAL A 162 -0.78 -13.61 -12.06
N PHE A 163 0.43 -13.87 -11.57
CA PHE A 163 1.58 -12.98 -11.72
C PHE A 163 1.94 -12.74 -13.19
N LEU A 164 1.95 -13.79 -14.01
CA LEU A 164 2.17 -13.65 -15.46
C LEU A 164 1.09 -12.78 -16.13
N VAL A 165 -0.18 -12.99 -15.77
CA VAL A 165 -1.30 -12.17 -16.30
C VAL A 165 -1.15 -10.72 -15.89
N VAL A 166 -0.80 -10.46 -14.64
CA VAL A 166 -0.57 -9.10 -14.13
C VAL A 166 0.58 -8.40 -14.86
N ILE A 167 1.71 -9.10 -15.07
CA ILE A 167 2.83 -8.54 -15.83
C ILE A 167 2.43 -8.25 -17.27
N ALA A 168 1.77 -9.19 -17.95
CA ALA A 168 1.33 -9.00 -19.32
C ALA A 168 0.39 -7.79 -19.45
N MET A 169 -0.53 -7.64 -18.48
CA MET A 169 -1.46 -6.52 -18.43
C MET A 169 -0.75 -5.19 -18.17
N HIS A 170 0.26 -5.18 -17.29
CA HIS A 170 1.08 -3.99 -17.05
C HIS A 170 1.86 -3.55 -18.30
N LEU A 171 2.48 -4.51 -18.99
CA LEU A 171 3.21 -4.21 -20.24
C LEU A 171 2.26 -3.69 -21.33
N LEU A 172 1.08 -4.29 -21.47
CA LEU A 172 0.06 -3.82 -22.40
C LEU A 172 -0.39 -2.38 -22.06
N TYR A 173 -0.68 -2.12 -20.80
CA TYR A 173 -1.09 -0.79 -20.35
C TYR A 173 0.02 0.27 -20.59
N LEU A 174 1.28 -0.12 -20.37
CA LEU A 174 2.43 0.77 -20.59
C LEU A 174 2.65 1.11 -22.06
N VAL A 175 2.29 0.20 -22.98
CA VAL A 175 2.36 0.45 -24.43
C VAL A 175 1.23 1.39 -24.89
N PHE A 176 0.06 1.35 -24.23
CA PHE A 176 -1.10 2.17 -24.57
C PHE A 176 -1.15 3.53 -23.85
N ALA A 177 -0.43 3.70 -22.74
CA ALA A 177 -0.37 4.95 -21.96
C ALA A 177 0.71 5.89 -22.46
#